data_36ec558e5fb80466a17f9de631da7c31
#
_entry.id   36ec558e5fb80466a17f9de631da7c31
#
_cell.length_a   1.000
_cell.length_b   1.000
_cell.length_c   1.000
_cell.angle_alpha   90.00
_cell.angle_beta   90.00
_cell.angle_gamma   90.00
#
_symmetry.space_group_name_H-M   'P 1'
#
loop_
_entity.id
_entity.type
_entity.pdbx_description
1 polymer ?
#
loop_
_entity_poly.entity_id
_entity_poly.type
_entity_poly.pdbx_seq_one_letter_code
_entity_poly.pdbx_strand_id
1 'polypeptide(L)'
;MLAQVCAEDPIILAHAVRALLVSATGIAAVHWMQRGFRRPVTSTSAMRNLMGQVDGTVQPAEAELEQSVWIGSDGPDWLRGGTSLVLRRIRMDLDTWDALDPQAKEQVIGRRMTSGAPLTGTKETDVPDLTATRDGLPVIPEFAHIRHAAVTTAGQKILRRPYNFDDTPAAGSSAEAGLLFAAFQADPVRQFVPMQQRLAAGDLLNFWTTPIGSAVFAILPGPAEGEILGQALVG
;
A
#
# COMPACT_ATOMS: atom_id res chain seq x y z
N MET A 1 16.87 10.75 -1.99
CA MET A 1 17.01 9.28 -2.03
C MET A 1 16.12 8.65 -0.98
N LEU A 2 15.48 7.53 -1.27
CA LEU A 2 14.72 6.70 -0.33
C LEU A 2 15.47 5.37 -0.16
N ALA A 3 15.64 4.90 1.08
CA ALA A 3 16.09 3.55 1.38
C ALA A 3 15.02 2.84 2.21
N GLN A 4 14.59 1.66 1.78
CA GLN A 4 13.73 0.77 2.55
C GLN A 4 14.57 -0.39 3.07
N VAL A 5 14.63 -0.53 4.40
CA VAL A 5 15.37 -1.59 5.07
C VAL A 5 14.36 -2.51 5.75
N CYS A 6 14.42 -3.80 5.45
CA CYS A 6 13.51 -4.81 6.01
C CYS A 6 14.30 -5.94 6.64
N ALA A 7 13.85 -6.39 7.80
CA ALA A 7 14.33 -7.61 8.46
C ALA A 7 13.20 -8.18 9.32
N GLU A 8 13.22 -9.47 9.60
CA GLU A 8 12.29 -10.10 10.54
C GLU A 8 12.66 -9.81 11.99
N ASP A 9 13.95 -9.67 12.27
CA ASP A 9 14.48 -9.37 13.60
C ASP A 9 14.70 -7.86 13.78
N PRO A 10 14.11 -7.22 14.81
CA PRO A 10 14.29 -5.81 15.10
C PRO A 10 15.73 -5.39 15.39
N ILE A 11 16.57 -6.28 15.96
CA ILE A 11 17.98 -5.99 16.27
C ILE A 11 18.77 -5.92 14.96
N ILE A 12 18.56 -6.88 14.06
CA ILE A 12 19.16 -6.88 12.72
C ILE A 12 18.73 -5.64 11.95
N LEU A 13 17.45 -5.29 11.99
CA LEU A 13 16.94 -4.09 11.35
C LEU A 13 17.63 -2.83 11.87
N ALA A 14 17.73 -2.69 13.20
CA ALA A 14 18.35 -1.52 13.82
C ALA A 14 19.84 -1.42 13.44
N HIS A 15 20.56 -2.55 13.42
CA HIS A 15 21.96 -2.62 13.02
C HIS A 15 22.14 -2.20 11.55
N ALA A 16 21.34 -2.75 10.64
CA ALA A 16 21.42 -2.43 9.21
C ALA A 16 21.13 -0.95 8.93
N VAL A 17 20.11 -0.37 9.58
CA VAL A 17 19.82 1.06 9.47
C VAL A 17 20.98 1.89 9.98
N ARG A 18 21.57 1.54 11.14
CA ARG A 18 22.72 2.24 11.70
C ARG A 18 23.94 2.16 10.77
N ALA A 19 24.24 0.99 10.22
CA ALA A 19 25.35 0.80 9.28
C ALA A 19 25.17 1.68 8.04
N LEU A 20 23.96 1.72 7.48
CA LEU A 20 23.63 2.59 6.34
C LEU A 20 23.85 4.07 6.68
N LEU A 21 23.39 4.53 7.84
CA LEU A 21 23.54 5.92 8.26
C LEU A 21 25.00 6.31 8.49
N VAL A 22 25.80 5.41 9.07
CA VAL A 22 27.25 5.61 9.25
C VAL A 22 27.94 5.75 7.89
N SER A 23 27.61 4.87 6.93
CA SER A 23 28.17 4.90 5.58
C SER A 23 27.76 6.16 4.80
N ALA A 24 26.63 6.75 5.11
CA ALA A 24 26.14 7.97 4.47
C ALA A 24 26.71 9.27 5.10
N THR A 25 27.48 9.17 6.20
CA THR A 25 28.02 10.34 6.91
C THR A 25 28.92 11.17 5.98
N GLY A 26 28.66 12.48 5.92
CA GLY A 26 29.38 13.40 5.04
C GLY A 26 28.90 13.39 3.57
N ILE A 27 28.02 12.45 3.18
CA ILE A 27 27.46 12.34 1.84
C ILE A 27 25.98 12.75 1.81
N ALA A 28 25.22 12.29 2.80
CA ALA A 28 23.78 12.56 2.90
C ALA A 28 23.34 12.75 4.35
N ALA A 29 22.23 13.45 4.56
CA ALA A 29 21.58 13.61 5.85
C ALA A 29 20.18 12.98 5.84
N VAL A 30 19.76 12.48 6.99
CA VAL A 30 18.38 11.97 7.15
C VAL A 30 17.42 13.14 7.12
N HIS A 31 16.53 13.14 6.16
CA HIS A 31 15.43 14.10 6.08
C HIS A 31 14.24 13.64 6.93
N TRP A 32 13.87 12.35 6.85
CA TRP A 32 12.87 11.70 7.69
C TRP A 32 13.16 10.20 7.79
N MET A 33 12.61 9.61 8.81
CA MET A 33 12.64 8.17 9.02
C MET A 33 11.27 7.73 9.55
N GLN A 34 10.71 6.65 9.01
CA GLN A 34 9.49 6.05 9.50
C GLN A 34 9.74 4.57 9.78
N ARG A 35 9.44 4.16 10.98
CA ARG A 35 9.40 2.74 11.35
C ARG A 35 8.03 2.17 10.97
N GLY A 36 8.02 0.91 10.55
CA GLY A 36 6.79 0.20 10.24
C GLY A 36 6.95 -1.29 10.51
N PHE A 37 5.84 -1.99 10.59
CA PHE A 37 5.80 -3.43 10.79
C PHE A 37 4.68 -4.05 9.95
N ARG A 38 4.90 -5.28 9.52
CA ARG A 38 3.88 -6.11 8.89
C ARG A 38 4.08 -7.57 9.27
N ARG A 39 2.96 -8.28 9.35
CA ARG A 39 2.97 -9.73 9.49
C ARG A 39 1.94 -10.31 8.53
N PRO A 40 2.34 -11.18 7.59
CA PRO A 40 1.39 -11.93 6.78
C PRO A 40 0.46 -12.77 7.66
N VAL A 41 -0.84 -12.73 7.37
CA VAL A 41 -1.86 -13.50 8.12
C VAL A 41 -2.61 -14.50 7.25
N THR A 42 -2.35 -14.47 5.93
CA THR A 42 -3.02 -15.32 4.95
C THR A 42 -2.01 -15.93 3.97
N SER A 43 -2.45 -16.93 3.20
CA SER A 43 -1.66 -17.57 2.13
C SER A 43 -1.36 -16.60 0.96
N THR A 44 -2.12 -15.52 0.83
CA THR A 44 -1.90 -14.46 -0.16
C THR A 44 -0.83 -13.46 0.25
N SER A 45 -0.15 -13.65 1.39
CA SER A 45 0.75 -12.69 2.02
C SER A 45 0.08 -11.37 2.42
N ALA A 46 -1.24 -11.31 2.43
CA ALA A 46 -1.98 -10.19 2.98
C ALA A 46 -1.68 -10.03 4.47
N MET A 47 -1.70 -8.80 4.95
CA MET A 47 -1.51 -8.49 6.35
C MET A 47 -2.82 -7.99 6.96
N ARG A 48 -2.89 -7.91 8.28
CA ARG A 48 -3.96 -7.18 8.96
C ARG A 48 -3.47 -5.78 9.30
N ASN A 49 -4.20 -4.76 8.85
CA ASN A 49 -3.89 -3.38 9.24
C ASN A 49 -4.48 -3.05 10.62
N LEU A 50 -4.16 -1.86 11.16
CA LEU A 50 -4.57 -1.47 12.51
C LEU A 50 -6.09 -1.22 12.65
N MET A 51 -6.81 -1.03 11.55
CA MET A 51 -8.28 -1.01 11.54
C MET A 51 -8.88 -2.42 11.55
N GLY A 52 -8.06 -3.47 11.62
CA GLY A 52 -8.47 -4.87 11.68
C GLY A 52 -8.76 -5.52 10.32
N GLN A 53 -8.60 -4.84 9.21
CA GLN A 53 -8.88 -5.35 7.87
C GLN A 53 -7.77 -6.27 7.37
N VAL A 54 -8.13 -7.29 6.59
CA VAL A 54 -7.18 -8.04 5.75
C VAL A 54 -6.86 -7.18 4.54
N ASP A 55 -5.62 -6.74 4.44
CA ASP A 55 -5.14 -5.79 3.43
C ASP A 55 -4.04 -6.42 2.57
N GLY A 56 -4.13 -6.22 1.26
CA GLY A 56 -3.16 -6.75 0.30
C GLY A 56 -3.61 -8.00 -0.46
N THR A 57 -4.88 -8.40 -0.37
CA THR A 57 -5.42 -9.60 -1.07
C THR A 57 -5.30 -9.51 -2.59
N VAL A 58 -5.67 -8.36 -3.18
CA VAL A 58 -5.62 -8.19 -4.63
C VAL A 58 -4.25 -7.65 -5.03
N GLN A 59 -3.48 -8.49 -5.71
CA GLN A 59 -2.14 -8.20 -6.23
C GLN A 59 -2.07 -8.60 -7.72
N PRO A 60 -1.13 -8.04 -8.50
CA PRO A 60 -0.81 -8.61 -9.81
C PRO A 60 -0.36 -10.06 -9.66
N ALA A 61 -0.84 -10.96 -10.53
CA ALA A 61 -0.28 -12.30 -10.66
C ALA A 61 1.15 -12.21 -11.20
N GLU A 62 1.95 -13.27 -11.04
CA GLU A 62 3.34 -13.32 -11.51
C GLU A 62 3.45 -12.97 -13.01
N ALA A 63 2.57 -13.51 -13.83
CA ALA A 63 2.52 -13.23 -15.27
C ALA A 63 2.13 -11.76 -15.61
N GLU A 64 1.57 -11.02 -14.67
CA GLU A 64 1.16 -9.63 -14.85
C GLU A 64 2.22 -8.64 -14.35
N LEU A 65 3.25 -9.10 -13.61
CA LEU A 65 4.27 -8.23 -13.02
C LEU A 65 5.03 -7.44 -14.09
N GLU A 66 5.35 -8.08 -15.21
CA GLU A 66 6.07 -7.43 -16.30
C GLU A 66 5.34 -6.20 -16.85
N GLN A 67 4.03 -6.28 -16.97
CA GLN A 67 3.21 -5.18 -17.49
C GLN A 67 2.77 -4.18 -16.42
N SER A 68 2.63 -4.64 -15.16
CA SER A 68 2.04 -3.82 -14.10
C SER A 68 3.08 -3.13 -13.23
N VAL A 69 4.27 -3.71 -13.09
CA VAL A 69 5.27 -3.24 -12.11
C VAL A 69 6.53 -2.74 -12.79
N TRP A 70 7.05 -3.48 -13.76
CA TRP A 70 8.32 -3.13 -14.39
C TRP A 70 8.14 -2.15 -15.55
N ILE A 71 9.01 -1.16 -15.61
CA ILE A 71 9.02 -0.17 -16.70
C ILE A 71 9.69 -0.80 -17.91
N GLY A 72 8.91 -0.91 -18.98
CA GLY A 72 9.34 -1.47 -20.26
C GLY A 72 9.97 -0.44 -21.21
N SER A 73 9.86 -0.73 -22.51
CA SER A 73 10.41 0.12 -23.59
C SER A 73 9.67 1.44 -23.81
N ASP A 74 8.47 1.58 -23.22
CA ASP A 74 7.66 2.81 -23.29
C ASP A 74 8.06 3.84 -22.21
N GLY A 75 8.92 3.46 -21.26
CA GLY A 75 9.49 4.35 -20.26
C GLY A 75 10.84 4.95 -20.69
N PRO A 76 11.41 5.84 -19.87
CA PRO A 76 12.72 6.44 -20.14
C PRO A 76 13.82 5.37 -20.02
N ASP A 77 14.83 5.45 -20.91
CA ASP A 77 15.89 4.44 -20.99
C ASP A 77 16.62 4.20 -19.67
N TRP A 78 16.88 5.27 -18.91
CA TRP A 78 17.57 5.19 -17.61
C TRP A 78 16.77 4.48 -16.51
N LEU A 79 15.46 4.27 -16.73
CA LEU A 79 14.57 3.63 -15.77
C LEU A 79 14.01 2.30 -16.29
N ARG A 80 14.36 1.87 -17.49
CA ARG A 80 13.93 0.58 -18.06
C ARG A 80 14.37 -0.59 -17.18
N GLY A 81 13.45 -1.49 -16.83
CA GLY A 81 13.68 -2.57 -15.86
C GLY A 81 13.58 -2.12 -14.40
N GLY A 82 13.39 -0.83 -14.15
CA GLY A 82 13.04 -0.29 -12.84
C GLY A 82 11.53 -0.24 -12.61
N THR A 83 11.10 0.50 -11.62
CA THR A 83 9.68 0.69 -11.28
C THR A 83 9.46 2.06 -10.65
N SER A 84 8.22 2.46 -10.44
CA SER A 84 7.88 3.61 -9.60
C SER A 84 7.28 3.15 -8.28
N LEU A 85 7.55 3.89 -7.21
CA LEU A 85 6.97 3.70 -5.89
C LEU A 85 6.13 4.92 -5.53
N VAL A 86 4.84 4.71 -5.27
CA VAL A 86 3.99 5.65 -4.54
C VAL A 86 4.03 5.27 -3.07
N LEU A 87 4.53 6.19 -2.24
CA LEU A 87 4.60 6.02 -0.79
C LEU A 87 3.71 7.06 -0.12
N ARG A 88 2.77 6.60 0.73
CA ARG A 88 1.90 7.51 1.49
C ARG A 88 1.91 7.10 2.96
N ARG A 89 2.01 8.08 3.84
CA ARG A 89 1.76 7.92 5.28
C ARG A 89 0.31 8.31 5.54
N ILE A 90 -0.50 7.35 5.94
CA ILE A 90 -1.95 7.50 6.13
C ILE A 90 -2.24 7.27 7.61
N ARG A 91 -2.61 8.34 8.33
CA ARG A 91 -3.05 8.24 9.72
C ARG A 91 -4.46 7.66 9.78
N MET A 92 -4.71 6.82 10.78
CA MET A 92 -5.99 6.19 11.05
C MET A 92 -6.58 6.73 12.35
N ASP A 93 -7.81 7.20 12.31
CA ASP A 93 -8.60 7.56 13.49
C ASP A 93 -9.17 6.27 14.09
N LEU A 94 -8.38 5.61 14.93
CA LEU A 94 -8.74 4.32 15.51
C LEU A 94 -9.81 4.45 16.59
N ASP A 95 -9.88 5.57 17.32
CA ASP A 95 -10.85 5.78 18.40
C ASP A 95 -12.29 5.79 17.86
N THR A 96 -12.52 6.60 16.81
CA THR A 96 -13.86 6.66 16.20
C THR A 96 -14.14 5.44 15.32
N TRP A 97 -13.12 4.83 14.71
CA TRP A 97 -13.28 3.56 14.02
C TRP A 97 -13.70 2.43 14.94
N ASP A 98 -13.09 2.32 16.11
CA ASP A 98 -13.37 1.24 17.07
C ASP A 98 -14.75 1.38 17.73
N ALA A 99 -15.31 2.58 17.73
CA ALA A 99 -16.69 2.81 18.16
C ALA A 99 -17.76 2.24 17.22
N LEU A 100 -17.40 1.90 15.96
CA LEU A 100 -18.32 1.27 15.03
C LEU A 100 -18.56 -0.20 15.39
N ASP A 101 -19.78 -0.66 15.18
CA ASP A 101 -20.09 -2.08 15.26
C ASP A 101 -19.42 -2.87 14.10
N PRO A 102 -19.22 -4.20 14.26
CA PRO A 102 -18.56 -5.00 13.24
C PRO A 102 -19.24 -4.98 11.87
N GLN A 103 -20.57 -4.90 11.81
CA GLN A 103 -21.30 -4.88 10.55
C GLN A 103 -21.08 -3.57 9.81
N ALA A 104 -21.10 -2.44 10.51
CA ALA A 104 -20.79 -1.14 9.92
C ALA A 104 -19.36 -1.12 9.34
N LYS A 105 -18.35 -1.61 10.09
CA LYS A 105 -16.97 -1.76 9.59
C LYS A 105 -16.92 -2.59 8.30
N GLU A 106 -17.61 -3.73 8.26
CA GLU A 106 -17.67 -4.59 7.08
C GLU A 106 -18.31 -3.91 5.87
N GLN A 107 -19.35 -3.11 6.09
CA GLN A 107 -19.99 -2.35 5.01
C GLN A 107 -19.13 -1.23 4.47
N VAL A 108 -18.43 -0.48 5.34
CA VAL A 108 -17.47 0.56 4.91
C VAL A 108 -16.38 -0.03 4.03
N ILE A 109 -15.88 -1.21 4.35
CA ILE A 109 -14.83 -1.88 3.58
C ILE A 109 -15.39 -2.62 2.37
N GLY A 110 -16.54 -3.27 2.53
CA GLY A 110 -17.12 -4.20 1.57
C GLY A 110 -16.65 -5.64 1.73
N ARG A 111 -15.92 -5.94 2.85
CA ARG A 111 -15.37 -7.27 3.17
C ARG A 111 -15.62 -7.63 4.63
N ARG A 112 -15.66 -8.94 4.90
CA ARG A 112 -15.72 -9.49 6.26
C ARG A 112 -14.43 -9.19 7.01
N MET A 113 -14.55 -8.65 8.22
CA MET A 113 -13.40 -8.31 9.05
C MET A 113 -12.60 -9.55 9.47
N THR A 114 -13.29 -10.65 9.75
CA THR A 114 -12.67 -11.90 10.23
C THR A 114 -11.92 -12.65 9.14
N SER A 115 -12.56 -12.89 7.99
CA SER A 115 -12.03 -13.73 6.91
C SER A 115 -11.39 -12.98 5.75
N GLY A 116 -11.65 -11.67 5.62
CA GLY A 116 -11.26 -10.89 4.44
C GLY A 116 -12.10 -11.17 3.18
N ALA A 117 -13.08 -12.08 3.26
CA ALA A 117 -13.98 -12.37 2.14
C ALA A 117 -14.81 -11.15 1.76
N PRO A 118 -15.07 -10.88 0.46
CA PRO A 118 -16.03 -9.86 0.07
C PRO A 118 -17.42 -10.19 0.64
N LEU A 119 -18.27 -9.20 0.85
CA LEU A 119 -19.63 -9.41 1.39
C LEU A 119 -20.49 -10.31 0.49
N THR A 120 -20.12 -10.46 -0.77
CA THR A 120 -20.72 -11.33 -1.77
C THR A 120 -20.03 -12.70 -1.93
N GLY A 121 -19.00 -12.97 -1.12
CA GLY A 121 -18.22 -14.21 -1.18
C GLY A 121 -18.07 -14.89 0.18
N THR A 122 -17.27 -15.94 0.21
CA THR A 122 -17.01 -16.76 1.41
C THR A 122 -15.51 -16.90 1.73
N LYS A 123 -14.63 -16.71 0.72
CA LYS A 123 -13.17 -16.80 0.83
C LYS A 123 -12.55 -15.42 0.58
N GLU A 124 -11.41 -15.15 1.19
CA GLU A 124 -10.63 -13.93 0.96
C GLU A 124 -10.39 -13.64 -0.52
N THR A 125 -10.07 -14.69 -1.29
CA THR A 125 -9.71 -14.60 -2.72
C THR A 125 -10.90 -14.52 -3.67
N ASP A 126 -12.13 -14.63 -3.17
CA ASP A 126 -13.32 -14.51 -4.04
C ASP A 126 -13.36 -13.12 -4.68
N VAL A 127 -13.77 -13.08 -5.94
CA VAL A 127 -13.96 -11.84 -6.67
C VAL A 127 -15.24 -11.17 -6.16
N PRO A 128 -15.19 -9.89 -5.74
CA PRO A 128 -16.38 -9.17 -5.31
C PRO A 128 -17.39 -9.03 -6.47
N ASP A 129 -18.64 -9.47 -6.26
CA ASP A 129 -19.73 -9.14 -7.17
C ASP A 129 -20.32 -7.78 -6.77
N LEU A 130 -19.93 -6.73 -7.49
CA LEU A 130 -20.35 -5.36 -7.25
C LEU A 130 -21.79 -5.07 -7.75
N THR A 131 -22.42 -6.03 -8.45
CA THR A 131 -23.79 -5.90 -8.97
C THR A 131 -24.83 -6.60 -8.11
N ALA A 132 -24.39 -7.48 -7.20
CA ALA A 132 -25.28 -8.24 -6.34
C ALA A 132 -26.15 -7.32 -5.46
N THR A 133 -27.44 -7.63 -5.41
CA THR A 133 -28.42 -6.92 -4.58
C THR A 133 -29.13 -7.88 -3.64
N ARG A 134 -29.59 -7.36 -2.50
CA ARG A 134 -30.49 -8.03 -1.56
C ARG A 134 -31.56 -7.05 -1.13
N ASP A 135 -32.82 -7.44 -1.24
CA ASP A 135 -33.97 -6.59 -0.94
C ASP A 135 -33.94 -5.21 -1.67
N GLY A 136 -33.42 -5.22 -2.93
CA GLY A 136 -33.29 -4.03 -3.75
C GLY A 136 -32.09 -3.13 -3.43
N LEU A 137 -31.27 -3.45 -2.43
CA LEU A 137 -30.09 -2.70 -2.06
C LEU A 137 -28.79 -3.45 -2.45
N PRO A 138 -27.71 -2.73 -2.84
CA PRO A 138 -26.42 -3.36 -3.11
C PRO A 138 -25.89 -4.11 -1.88
N VAL A 139 -25.44 -5.36 -2.05
CA VAL A 139 -24.81 -6.15 -0.97
C VAL A 139 -23.48 -5.52 -0.55
N ILE A 140 -22.70 -5.01 -1.51
CA ILE A 140 -21.53 -4.17 -1.27
C ILE A 140 -21.97 -2.74 -1.52
N PRO A 141 -22.08 -1.89 -0.46
CA PRO A 141 -22.61 -0.53 -0.59
C PRO A 141 -21.86 0.32 -1.62
N GLU A 142 -22.55 1.34 -2.15
CA GLU A 142 -21.96 2.27 -3.12
C GLU A 142 -20.73 2.99 -2.57
N PHE A 143 -20.71 3.28 -1.26
CA PHE A 143 -19.63 3.95 -0.56
C PHE A 143 -18.49 3.01 -0.10
N ALA A 144 -18.58 1.70 -0.37
CA ALA A 144 -17.62 0.74 0.14
C ALA A 144 -16.24 0.88 -0.51
N HIS A 145 -15.20 0.81 0.30
CA HIS A 145 -13.80 0.95 -0.11
C HIS A 145 -13.44 0.07 -1.31
N ILE A 146 -13.78 -1.23 -1.28
CA ILE A 146 -13.40 -2.15 -2.37
C ILE A 146 -14.08 -1.83 -3.70
N ARG A 147 -15.22 -1.14 -3.70
CA ARG A 147 -15.89 -0.69 -4.91
C ARG A 147 -15.08 0.41 -5.60
N HIS A 148 -14.58 1.37 -4.84
CA HIS A 148 -13.77 2.48 -5.36
C HIS A 148 -12.33 2.06 -5.70
N ALA A 149 -11.79 1.10 -4.94
CA ALA A 149 -10.46 0.52 -5.19
C ALA A 149 -10.45 -0.52 -6.32
N ALA A 150 -11.61 -0.93 -6.85
CA ALA A 150 -11.68 -1.94 -7.91
C ALA A 150 -10.88 -1.52 -9.14
N VAL A 151 -10.21 -2.50 -9.76
CA VAL A 151 -9.56 -2.32 -11.06
C VAL A 151 -10.65 -2.27 -12.13
N THR A 152 -10.79 -1.15 -12.82
CA THR A 152 -11.83 -0.92 -13.82
C THR A 152 -11.32 -1.07 -15.26
N THR A 153 -10.01 -1.05 -15.45
CA THR A 153 -9.38 -1.11 -16.77
C THR A 153 -8.18 -2.04 -16.70
N ALA A 154 -7.96 -2.81 -17.75
CA ALA A 154 -6.76 -3.66 -17.87
C ALA A 154 -5.49 -2.81 -17.70
N GLY A 155 -4.50 -3.33 -16.98
CA GLY A 155 -3.24 -2.64 -16.71
C GLY A 155 -3.28 -1.63 -15.55
N GLN A 156 -4.39 -1.49 -14.81
CA GLN A 156 -4.45 -0.62 -13.63
C GLN A 156 -4.03 -1.31 -12.31
N LYS A 157 -3.60 -2.56 -12.36
CA LYS A 157 -3.11 -3.24 -11.15
C LYS A 157 -1.83 -2.61 -10.65
N ILE A 158 -1.70 -2.52 -9.32
CA ILE A 158 -0.51 -2.05 -8.61
C ILE A 158 -0.06 -3.13 -7.62
N LEU A 159 1.23 -3.31 -7.43
CA LEU A 159 1.78 -4.21 -6.42
C LEU A 159 1.87 -3.48 -5.08
N ARG A 160 1.03 -3.85 -4.12
CA ARG A 160 0.98 -3.21 -2.81
C ARG A 160 1.80 -4.00 -1.79
N ARG A 161 2.64 -3.29 -1.05
CA ARG A 161 3.38 -3.82 0.09
C ARG A 161 3.29 -2.85 1.27
N PRO A 162 2.10 -2.71 1.88
CA PRO A 162 1.90 -1.79 2.98
C PRO A 162 2.56 -2.30 4.27
N TYR A 163 2.79 -1.35 5.20
CA TYR A 163 3.22 -1.60 6.57
C TYR A 163 2.34 -0.80 7.52
N ASN A 164 2.08 -1.33 8.70
CA ASN A 164 1.52 -0.53 9.79
C ASN A 164 2.61 0.35 10.39
N PHE A 165 2.23 1.49 10.94
CA PHE A 165 3.06 2.24 11.87
C PHE A 165 2.24 2.55 13.13
N ASP A 166 2.94 2.65 14.27
CA ASP A 166 2.38 2.98 15.56
C ASP A 166 3.46 3.76 16.30
N ASP A 167 3.34 5.07 16.26
CA ASP A 167 4.29 6.01 16.84
C ASP A 167 3.77 6.52 18.19
N THR A 168 4.62 7.17 18.95
CA THR A 168 4.22 7.79 20.20
C THR A 168 3.15 8.87 19.94
N PRO A 169 1.96 8.76 20.54
CA PRO A 169 0.90 9.73 20.32
C PRO A 169 1.27 11.10 20.89
N ALA A 170 0.74 12.13 20.26
CA ALA A 170 0.85 13.49 20.79
C ALA A 170 0.08 13.63 22.11
N ALA A 171 0.43 14.63 22.94
CA ALA A 171 -0.28 14.86 24.19
C ALA A 171 -1.79 15.07 23.94
N GLY A 172 -2.62 14.32 24.65
CA GLY A 172 -4.07 14.34 24.51
C GLY A 172 -4.65 13.49 23.39
N SER A 173 -3.80 12.71 22.69
CA SER A 173 -4.22 11.71 21.70
C SER A 173 -3.98 10.29 22.24
N SER A 174 -4.83 9.35 21.87
CA SER A 174 -4.68 7.92 22.24
C SER A 174 -3.77 7.17 21.25
N ALA A 175 -3.64 7.65 20.01
CA ALA A 175 -2.86 6.99 18.97
C ALA A 175 -2.25 7.97 17.97
N GLU A 176 -1.07 7.67 17.47
CA GLU A 176 -0.47 8.22 16.25
C GLU A 176 -0.11 7.03 15.36
N ALA A 177 -1.13 6.42 14.79
CA ALA A 177 -1.05 5.12 14.15
C ALA A 177 -1.66 5.14 12.74
N GLY A 178 -1.28 4.19 11.90
CA GLY A 178 -1.81 4.11 10.56
C GLY A 178 -1.07 3.19 9.61
N LEU A 179 -1.11 3.53 8.33
CA LEU A 179 -0.55 2.74 7.24
C LEU A 179 0.50 3.51 6.46
N LEU A 180 1.64 2.89 6.27
CA LEU A 180 2.59 3.22 5.22
C LEU A 180 2.12 2.47 3.96
N PHE A 181 1.33 3.15 3.15
CA PHE A 181 0.89 2.62 1.87
C PHE A 181 2.07 2.71 0.89
N ALA A 182 2.60 1.56 0.51
CA ALA A 182 3.64 1.44 -0.50
C ALA A 182 3.07 0.66 -1.70
N ALA A 183 3.09 1.27 -2.88
CA ALA A 183 2.60 0.67 -4.10
C ALA A 183 3.63 0.83 -5.21
N PHE A 184 3.96 -0.29 -5.85
CA PHE A 184 4.88 -0.35 -6.98
C PHE A 184 4.09 -0.54 -8.27
N GLN A 185 4.42 0.22 -9.28
CA GLN A 185 3.77 0.19 -10.60
C GLN A 185 4.68 0.79 -11.68
N ALA A 186 4.46 0.37 -12.91
CA ALA A 186 5.20 0.88 -14.07
C ALA A 186 4.86 2.36 -14.35
N ASP A 187 3.59 2.74 -14.25
CA ASP A 187 3.11 4.11 -14.51
C ASP A 187 2.10 4.55 -13.44
N PRO A 188 2.51 5.39 -12.48
CA PRO A 188 1.61 5.86 -11.42
C PRO A 188 0.46 6.70 -11.95
N VAL A 189 0.62 7.40 -13.09
CA VAL A 189 -0.43 8.25 -13.65
C VAL A 189 -1.55 7.41 -14.26
N ARG A 190 -1.21 6.31 -14.93
CA ARG A 190 -2.20 5.42 -15.54
C ARG A 190 -2.81 4.42 -14.55
N GLN A 191 -2.06 4.04 -13.50
CA GLN A 191 -2.46 2.97 -12.58
C GLN A 191 -2.99 3.52 -11.25
N PHE A 192 -2.16 4.25 -10.50
CA PHE A 192 -2.51 4.74 -9.16
C PHE A 192 -3.49 5.92 -9.19
N VAL A 193 -3.24 6.94 -10.02
CA VAL A 193 -4.01 8.19 -10.02
C VAL A 193 -5.50 7.98 -10.26
N PRO A 194 -5.97 7.20 -11.27
CA PRO A 194 -7.40 7.01 -11.48
C PRO A 194 -8.09 6.27 -10.33
N MET A 195 -7.41 5.31 -9.69
CA MET A 195 -7.91 4.62 -8.50
C MET A 195 -8.04 5.61 -7.33
N GLN A 196 -7.01 6.41 -7.08
CA GLN A 196 -7.02 7.40 -6.02
C GLN A 196 -8.10 8.47 -6.21
N GLN A 197 -8.39 8.87 -7.44
CA GLN A 197 -9.47 9.80 -7.75
C GLN A 197 -10.84 9.21 -7.39
N ARG A 198 -11.10 7.93 -7.70
CA ARG A 198 -12.34 7.26 -7.30
C ARG A 198 -12.45 7.13 -5.77
N LEU A 199 -11.37 6.75 -5.09
CA LEU A 199 -11.33 6.69 -3.63
C LEU A 199 -11.62 8.06 -3.00
N ALA A 200 -11.03 9.13 -3.52
CA ALA A 200 -11.25 10.48 -3.02
C ALA A 200 -12.70 10.95 -3.22
N ALA A 201 -13.37 10.50 -4.29
CA ALA A 201 -14.70 10.96 -4.65
C ALA A 201 -15.83 10.30 -3.82
N GLY A 202 -15.66 9.04 -3.37
CA GLY A 202 -16.81 8.32 -2.82
C GLY A 202 -16.53 7.29 -1.75
N ASP A 203 -15.27 7.07 -1.36
CA ASP A 203 -14.90 6.08 -0.36
C ASP A 203 -15.22 6.59 1.05
N LEU A 204 -16.16 5.92 1.73
CA LEU A 204 -16.53 6.28 3.10
C LEU A 204 -15.38 6.12 4.10
N LEU A 205 -14.40 5.28 3.80
CA LEU A 205 -13.21 5.07 4.64
C LEU A 205 -12.41 6.37 4.85
N ASN A 206 -12.56 7.37 3.98
CA ASN A 206 -11.92 8.68 4.12
C ASN A 206 -12.29 9.41 5.42
N PHE A 207 -13.41 9.05 6.08
CA PHE A 207 -13.76 9.62 7.39
C PHE A 207 -12.77 9.22 8.49
N TRP A 208 -12.14 8.05 8.36
CA TRP A 208 -11.21 7.50 9.37
C TRP A 208 -9.76 7.48 8.91
N THR A 209 -9.47 7.92 7.68
CA THR A 209 -8.13 7.89 7.13
C THR A 209 -7.72 9.24 6.58
N THR A 210 -6.55 9.74 7.04
CA THR A 210 -6.02 11.02 6.59
C THR A 210 -4.62 10.83 6.04
N PRO A 211 -4.37 11.08 4.73
CA PRO A 211 -3.00 11.11 4.20
C PRO A 211 -2.26 12.31 4.77
N ILE A 212 -1.21 12.04 5.54
CA ILE A 212 -0.37 13.07 6.19
C ILE A 212 1.02 13.20 5.56
N GLY A 213 1.31 12.39 4.55
CA GLY A 213 2.52 12.45 3.73
C GLY A 213 2.35 11.65 2.45
N SER A 214 2.90 12.15 1.35
CA SER A 214 2.89 11.48 0.05
C SER A 214 4.15 11.81 -0.72
N ALA A 215 4.72 10.80 -1.40
CA ALA A 215 5.85 10.96 -2.30
C ALA A 215 5.81 9.92 -3.41
N VAL A 216 6.42 10.25 -4.53
CA VAL A 216 6.65 9.31 -5.65
C VAL A 216 8.16 9.21 -5.87
N PHE A 217 8.65 7.99 -6.01
CA PHE A 217 10.07 7.70 -6.26
C PHE A 217 10.22 6.86 -7.51
N ALA A 218 11.25 7.16 -8.30
CA ALA A 218 11.78 6.25 -9.29
C ALA A 218 12.67 5.22 -8.57
N ILE A 219 12.41 3.95 -8.81
CA ILE A 219 13.24 2.85 -8.32
C ILE A 219 14.07 2.38 -9.51
N LEU A 220 15.36 2.60 -9.43
CA LEU A 220 16.30 2.27 -10.50
C LEU A 220 16.35 0.76 -10.74
N PRO A 221 16.64 0.32 -11.98
CA PRO A 221 16.93 -1.08 -12.24
C PRO A 221 18.15 -1.54 -11.44
N GLY A 222 18.22 -2.82 -11.14
CA GLY A 222 19.40 -3.41 -10.55
C GLY A 222 20.61 -3.23 -11.49
N PRO A 223 21.83 -3.00 -10.95
CA PRO A 223 23.02 -2.88 -11.80
C PRO A 223 23.37 -4.24 -12.43
N ALA A 224 23.89 -4.23 -13.64
CA ALA A 224 24.52 -5.40 -14.23
C ALA A 224 25.86 -5.70 -13.54
N GLU A 225 26.44 -6.86 -13.82
CA GLU A 225 27.74 -7.23 -13.28
C GLU A 225 28.81 -6.19 -13.71
N GLY A 226 29.50 -5.63 -12.72
CA GLY A 226 30.52 -4.59 -12.93
C GLY A 226 30.00 -3.17 -13.00
N GLU A 227 28.69 -2.97 -12.91
CA GLU A 227 28.04 -1.64 -12.88
C GLU A 227 27.72 -1.18 -11.46
N ILE A 228 27.55 0.11 -11.28
CA ILE A 228 27.00 0.70 -10.05
C ILE A 228 25.49 0.97 -10.23
N LEU A 229 24.76 1.00 -9.12
CA LEU A 229 23.36 1.38 -9.13
C LEU A 229 23.21 2.80 -9.69
N GLY A 230 22.37 2.94 -10.73
CA GLY A 230 22.16 4.22 -11.40
C GLY A 230 23.20 4.55 -12.47
N GLN A 231 23.99 3.60 -12.94
CA GLN A 231 24.97 3.78 -14.01
C GLN A 231 24.39 4.54 -15.20
N ALA A 232 23.17 4.22 -15.60
CA ALA A 232 22.46 4.86 -16.72
C ALA A 232 22.11 6.36 -16.49
N LEU A 233 22.27 6.87 -15.26
CA LEU A 233 22.06 8.30 -14.94
C LEU A 233 23.34 9.11 -15.03
N VAL A 234 24.51 8.47 -14.89
CA VAL A 234 25.82 9.16 -14.84
C VAL A 234 26.66 8.95 -16.10
N GLY A 235 26.12 8.20 -17.08
CA GLY A 235 26.56 8.07 -18.44
C GLY A 235 27.71 7.20 -18.67
#